data_c75e9e6a8ce138867bbacd6bfc16fd11
#
_entry.id   c75e9e6a8ce138867bbacd6bfc16fd11
#
_cell.length_a   1.000
_cell.length_b   1.000
_cell.length_c   1.000
_cell.angle_alpha   90.00
_cell.angle_beta   90.00
_cell.angle_gamma   90.00
#
_symmetry.space_group_name_H-M   'P 1'
#
loop_
_entity.id
_entity.type
_entity.pdbx_description
1 polymer ?
#
loop_
_entity_poly.entity_id
_entity_poly.type
_entity_poly.pdbx_seq_one_letter_code
_entity_poly.pdbx_strand_id
1 'polypeptide(L)'
;CAQRLREVGYDPEVYSTTSDSRRGVYLRIPGTDPDAGALLLHGHIDVVPAMADDWSRPPFEAQEDDGFIWGRGAVDMKDMDAMILAVTRSWARNGIRPRRDVVVLFLPDEEAGSLHGSRWLAENRLDMFAGVTEAVGEVGGFSVTVRDDLRLYPIQTAEKGIRWLRLRARGR
;
A
#
# COMPACT_ATOMS: atom_id res chain seq x y z
N CYS A 1 -10.27 -4.58 -1.91
CA CYS A 1 -9.53 -4.11 -3.10
C CYS A 1 -10.04 -4.78 -4.36
N ALA A 2 -9.92 -6.11 -4.53
CA ALA A 2 -10.28 -6.81 -5.77
C ALA A 2 -11.71 -6.55 -6.24
N GLN A 3 -12.70 -6.62 -5.34
CA GLN A 3 -14.09 -6.33 -5.67
C GLN A 3 -14.25 -4.93 -6.25
N ARG A 4 -13.62 -3.92 -5.63
CA ARG A 4 -13.70 -2.52 -6.09
C ARG A 4 -13.10 -2.31 -7.48
N LEU A 5 -12.08 -3.08 -7.83
CA LEU A 5 -11.50 -3.06 -9.18
C LEU A 5 -12.42 -3.75 -10.19
N ARG A 6 -13.05 -4.87 -9.83
CA ARG A 6 -14.01 -5.57 -10.70
C ARG A 6 -15.27 -4.75 -11.01
N GLU A 7 -15.73 -3.92 -10.05
CA GLU A 7 -16.88 -3.02 -10.27
C GLU A 7 -16.68 -2.02 -11.42
N VAL A 8 -15.46 -1.79 -11.86
CA VAL A 8 -15.13 -0.88 -12.98
C VAL A 8 -14.56 -1.62 -14.19
N GLY A 9 -14.69 -2.95 -14.24
CA GLY A 9 -14.33 -3.77 -15.38
C GLY A 9 -12.90 -4.26 -15.44
N TYR A 10 -12.09 -4.06 -14.38
CA TYR A 10 -10.78 -4.71 -14.27
C TYR A 10 -10.94 -6.18 -13.82
N ASP A 11 -9.95 -7.00 -14.15
CA ASP A 11 -9.86 -8.40 -13.72
C ASP A 11 -8.61 -8.64 -12.87
N PRO A 12 -8.62 -8.23 -11.59
CA PRO A 12 -7.49 -8.44 -10.72
C PRO A 12 -7.37 -9.91 -10.29
N GLU A 13 -6.13 -10.41 -10.27
CA GLU A 13 -5.77 -11.66 -9.62
C GLU A 13 -5.82 -11.49 -8.09
N VAL A 14 -6.48 -12.41 -7.40
CA VAL A 14 -6.32 -12.59 -5.95
C VAL A 14 -5.39 -13.77 -5.75
N TYR A 15 -4.18 -13.48 -5.31
CA TYR A 15 -3.17 -14.51 -5.07
C TYR A 15 -3.07 -14.87 -3.58
N SER A 16 -2.69 -16.09 -3.31
CA SER A 16 -2.31 -16.56 -1.97
C SER A 16 -0.80 -16.76 -1.93
N THR A 17 -0.19 -16.52 -0.78
CA THR A 17 1.23 -16.76 -0.57
C THR A 17 1.44 -18.10 0.13
N THR A 18 1.91 -18.11 1.37
CA THR A 18 2.21 -19.34 2.11
C THR A 18 0.97 -20.00 2.73
N SER A 19 -0.15 -19.29 2.79
CA SER A 19 -1.41 -19.81 3.30
C SER A 19 -2.62 -19.07 2.71
N ASP A 20 -3.79 -19.67 2.77
CA ASP A 20 -5.04 -19.05 2.31
C ASP A 20 -5.48 -17.82 3.11
N SER A 21 -4.92 -17.61 4.28
CA SER A 21 -5.16 -16.41 5.09
C SER A 21 -4.27 -15.23 4.69
N ARG A 22 -3.23 -15.46 3.89
CA ARG A 22 -2.27 -14.44 3.43
C ARG A 22 -2.49 -14.19 1.94
N ARG A 23 -3.49 -13.38 1.64
CA ARG A 23 -3.89 -13.05 0.27
C ARG A 23 -3.53 -11.62 -0.08
N GLY A 24 -3.13 -11.42 -1.31
CA GLY A 24 -2.96 -10.10 -1.89
C GLY A 24 -3.75 -9.94 -3.18
N VAL A 25 -3.63 -8.78 -3.80
CA VAL A 25 -4.30 -8.46 -5.05
C VAL A 25 -3.28 -7.91 -6.04
N TYR A 26 -3.28 -8.45 -7.24
CA TYR A 26 -2.45 -8.01 -8.35
C TYR A 26 -3.31 -7.59 -9.53
N LEU A 27 -2.96 -6.49 -10.17
CA LEU A 27 -3.56 -6.03 -11.42
C LEU A 27 -2.50 -5.37 -12.28
N ARG A 28 -2.44 -5.73 -13.56
CA ARG A 28 -1.66 -4.99 -14.57
C ARG A 28 -2.61 -4.24 -15.49
N ILE A 29 -2.46 -2.93 -15.56
CA ILE A 29 -3.21 -2.04 -16.45
C ILE A 29 -2.29 -1.72 -17.62
N PRO A 30 -2.62 -2.15 -18.86
CA PRO A 30 -1.79 -1.88 -20.02
C PRO A 30 -1.70 -0.39 -20.35
N GLY A 31 -0.50 0.07 -20.62
CA GLY A 31 -0.23 1.41 -21.12
C GLY A 31 -0.48 1.56 -22.63
N THR A 32 -0.21 2.76 -23.13
CA THR A 32 -0.27 3.08 -24.57
C THR A 32 1.09 3.02 -25.25
N ASP A 33 2.18 3.01 -24.48
CA ASP A 33 3.57 3.01 -24.95
C ASP A 33 4.26 1.72 -24.43
N PRO A 34 4.44 0.71 -25.29
CA PRO A 34 5.02 -0.57 -24.90
C PRO A 34 6.52 -0.48 -24.55
N ASP A 35 7.20 0.58 -24.96
CA ASP A 35 8.61 0.80 -24.69
C ASP A 35 8.85 1.54 -23.36
N ALA A 36 7.81 2.10 -22.78
CA ALA A 36 7.89 2.69 -21.46
C ALA A 36 7.91 1.62 -20.38
N GLY A 37 8.89 1.66 -19.49
CA GLY A 37 8.95 0.77 -18.34
C GLY A 37 7.71 0.89 -17.45
N ALA A 38 7.28 -0.20 -16.83
CA ALA A 38 6.08 -0.23 -16.00
C ALA A 38 6.28 0.52 -14.67
N LEU A 39 5.22 1.12 -14.16
CA LEU A 39 5.15 1.73 -12.83
C LEU A 39 4.44 0.77 -11.87
N LEU A 40 5.06 0.46 -10.75
CA LEU A 40 4.44 -0.26 -9.66
C LEU A 40 3.81 0.72 -8.66
N LEU A 41 2.52 0.56 -8.39
CA LEU A 41 1.80 1.18 -7.27
C LEU A 41 1.51 0.09 -6.25
N HIS A 42 2.07 0.19 -5.05
CA HIS A 42 1.87 -0.85 -4.06
C HIS A 42 1.51 -0.28 -2.68
N GLY A 43 0.77 -1.07 -1.93
CA GLY A 43 0.43 -0.82 -0.55
C GLY A 43 0.18 -2.11 0.20
N HIS A 44 0.25 -2.07 1.53
CA HIS A 44 -0.08 -3.23 2.36
C HIS A 44 -1.49 -3.13 2.95
N ILE A 45 -2.12 -4.27 3.09
CA ILE A 45 -3.51 -4.37 3.55
C ILE A 45 -3.64 -4.91 4.98
N ASP A 46 -2.57 -5.39 5.56
CA ASP A 46 -2.51 -5.77 6.96
C ASP A 46 -2.27 -4.54 7.86
N VAL A 47 -2.40 -4.74 9.14
CA VAL A 47 -2.24 -3.68 10.15
C VAL A 47 -1.68 -4.29 11.43
N VAL A 48 -0.95 -3.50 12.22
CA VAL A 48 -0.52 -3.93 13.56
C VAL A 48 -1.73 -4.13 14.49
N PRO A 49 -1.64 -5.01 15.48
CA PRO A 49 -2.70 -5.21 16.46
C PRO A 49 -3.12 -3.91 17.17
N ALA A 50 -4.39 -3.85 17.56
CA ALA A 50 -4.92 -2.79 18.40
C ALA A 50 -5.78 -3.39 19.51
N MET A 51 -5.54 -2.95 20.74
CA MET A 51 -6.36 -3.32 21.90
C MET A 51 -7.43 -2.25 22.09
N ALA A 52 -8.69 -2.65 22.16
CA ALA A 52 -9.80 -1.69 22.25
C ALA A 52 -9.67 -0.73 23.45
N ASP A 53 -9.10 -1.20 24.55
CA ASP A 53 -8.92 -0.42 25.78
C ASP A 53 -7.90 0.74 25.61
N ASP A 54 -7.04 0.67 24.61
CA ASP A 54 -6.04 1.71 24.31
C ASP A 54 -6.60 2.81 23.37
N TRP A 55 -7.88 2.67 22.93
CA TRP A 55 -8.48 3.55 21.95
C TRP A 55 -9.69 4.27 22.51
N SER A 56 -9.82 5.55 22.18
CA SER A 56 -11.01 6.35 22.49
C SER A 56 -12.24 5.98 21.65
N ARG A 57 -12.04 5.20 20.58
CA ARG A 57 -13.07 4.72 19.64
C ARG A 57 -12.72 3.30 19.20
N PRO A 58 -13.69 2.48 18.78
CA PRO A 58 -13.41 1.13 18.27
C PRO A 58 -12.40 1.15 17.10
N PRO A 59 -11.24 0.50 17.24
CA PRO A 59 -10.14 0.64 16.29
C PRO A 59 -10.38 0.03 14.90
N PHE A 60 -11.40 -0.83 14.74
CA PHE A 60 -11.65 -1.56 13.49
C PHE A 60 -13.01 -1.21 12.85
N GLU A 61 -13.67 -0.14 13.31
CA GLU A 61 -14.99 0.25 12.77
C GLU A 61 -14.91 1.36 11.72
N ALA A 62 -13.75 1.99 11.56
CA ALA A 62 -13.55 3.10 10.62
C ALA A 62 -14.59 4.22 10.81
N GLN A 63 -14.79 4.67 12.04
CA GLN A 63 -15.76 5.70 12.37
C GLN A 63 -15.40 7.03 11.71
N GLU A 64 -16.38 7.64 11.06
CA GLU A 64 -16.25 8.98 10.51
C GLU A 64 -16.85 9.99 11.49
N ASP A 65 -16.04 10.95 11.95
CA ASP A 65 -16.46 11.97 12.89
C ASP A 65 -15.61 13.23 12.72
N ASP A 66 -16.27 14.38 12.70
CA ASP A 66 -15.69 15.72 12.53
C ASP A 66 -14.71 15.81 11.32
N GLY A 67 -15.04 15.13 10.22
CA GLY A 67 -14.24 15.12 9.00
C GLY A 67 -13.00 14.21 9.05
N PHE A 68 -12.85 13.42 10.10
CA PHE A 68 -11.77 12.43 10.24
C PHE A 68 -12.31 11.00 10.16
N ILE A 69 -11.48 10.10 9.62
CA ILE A 69 -11.72 8.66 9.70
C ILE A 69 -10.84 8.09 10.81
N TRP A 70 -11.48 7.53 11.82
CA TRP A 70 -10.83 6.98 13.00
C TRP A 70 -10.72 5.45 12.87
N GLY A 71 -9.52 4.92 12.97
CA GLY A 71 -9.34 3.48 12.96
C GLY A 71 -7.88 3.04 12.77
N ARG A 72 -7.59 1.82 13.21
CA ARG A 72 -6.30 1.18 12.94
C ARG A 72 -6.14 0.98 11.45
N GLY A 73 -4.99 1.41 10.89
CA GLY A 73 -4.71 1.35 9.47
C GLY A 73 -5.31 2.50 8.65
N ALA A 74 -6.00 3.49 9.27
CA ALA A 74 -6.55 4.63 8.54
C ALA A 74 -5.46 5.47 7.86
N VAL A 75 -4.28 5.57 8.46
CA VAL A 75 -3.11 6.27 7.92
C VAL A 75 -2.05 5.27 7.43
N ASP A 76 -1.86 4.19 8.13
CA ASP A 76 -0.87 3.15 7.82
C ASP A 76 -1.60 1.85 7.49
N MET A 77 -1.85 1.54 6.16
CA MET A 77 -1.72 2.50 5.04
C MET A 77 -2.94 2.45 4.13
N LYS A 78 -4.15 2.29 4.71
CA LYS A 78 -5.39 2.19 3.90
C LYS A 78 -5.80 3.49 3.19
N ASP A 79 -5.28 4.63 3.63
CA ASP A 79 -5.39 5.90 2.92
C ASP A 79 -4.74 5.82 1.53
N MET A 80 -3.51 5.31 1.45
CA MET A 80 -2.83 5.14 0.18
C MET A 80 -3.47 4.03 -0.66
N ASP A 81 -3.87 2.92 -0.05
CA ASP A 81 -4.65 1.89 -0.74
C ASP A 81 -5.92 2.47 -1.38
N ALA A 82 -6.61 3.35 -0.65
CA ALA A 82 -7.79 4.04 -1.15
C ALA A 82 -7.46 5.02 -2.29
N MET A 83 -6.33 5.74 -2.20
CA MET A 83 -5.87 6.63 -3.29
C MET A 83 -5.53 5.83 -4.55
N ILE A 84 -4.83 4.71 -4.45
CA ILE A 84 -4.54 3.81 -5.59
C ILE A 84 -5.84 3.33 -6.22
N LEU A 85 -6.80 2.87 -5.40
CA LEU A 85 -8.11 2.44 -5.89
C LEU A 85 -8.89 3.59 -6.55
N ALA A 86 -8.87 4.78 -5.96
CA ALA A 86 -9.60 5.93 -6.50
C ALA A 86 -9.07 6.34 -7.89
N VAL A 87 -7.74 6.43 -8.03
CA VAL A 87 -7.09 6.79 -9.29
C VAL A 87 -7.35 5.75 -10.37
N THR A 88 -7.09 4.48 -10.09
CA THR A 88 -7.25 3.39 -11.07
C THR A 88 -8.71 3.21 -11.49
N ARG A 89 -9.65 3.32 -10.55
CA ARG A 89 -11.09 3.29 -10.86
C ARG A 89 -11.55 4.51 -11.66
N SER A 90 -10.96 5.69 -11.39
CA SER A 90 -11.22 6.89 -12.20
C SER A 90 -10.77 6.69 -13.64
N TRP A 91 -9.59 6.11 -13.86
CA TRP A 91 -9.12 5.80 -15.21
C TRP A 91 -10.10 4.90 -15.97
N ALA A 92 -10.53 3.78 -15.35
CA ALA A 92 -11.49 2.87 -15.99
C ALA A 92 -12.81 3.55 -16.36
N ARG A 93 -13.39 4.33 -15.43
CA ARG A 93 -14.66 5.04 -15.64
C ARG A 93 -14.60 6.09 -16.73
N ASN A 94 -13.45 6.71 -16.92
CA ASN A 94 -13.26 7.79 -17.91
C ASN A 94 -12.57 7.30 -19.19
N GLY A 95 -12.33 6.00 -19.35
CA GLY A 95 -11.64 5.43 -20.51
C GLY A 95 -10.19 5.90 -20.66
N ILE A 96 -9.56 6.32 -19.55
CA ILE A 96 -8.17 6.79 -19.54
C ILE A 96 -7.24 5.59 -19.54
N ARG A 97 -6.30 5.56 -20.48
CA ARG A 97 -5.18 4.62 -20.50
C ARG A 97 -3.91 5.36 -20.12
N PRO A 98 -3.16 4.88 -19.12
CA PRO A 98 -1.87 5.49 -18.78
C PRO A 98 -0.88 5.34 -19.96
N ARG A 99 0.16 6.17 -19.99
CA ARG A 99 1.19 6.05 -21.03
C ARG A 99 1.98 4.75 -20.88
N ARG A 100 2.39 4.43 -19.66
CA ARG A 100 3.15 3.23 -19.29
C ARG A 100 2.24 2.18 -18.66
N ASP A 101 2.62 0.92 -18.68
CA ASP A 101 1.94 -0.08 -17.88
C ASP A 101 1.95 0.32 -16.41
N VAL A 102 0.84 0.08 -15.74
CA VAL A 102 0.73 0.27 -14.29
C VAL A 102 0.42 -1.07 -13.63
N VAL A 103 1.31 -1.49 -12.76
CA VAL A 103 1.11 -2.64 -11.89
C VAL A 103 0.55 -2.14 -10.55
N VAL A 104 -0.60 -2.65 -10.15
CA VAL A 104 -1.20 -2.40 -8.83
C VAL A 104 -1.02 -3.65 -8.00
N LEU A 105 -0.47 -3.51 -6.80
CA LEU A 105 -0.16 -4.61 -5.91
C LEU A 105 -0.53 -4.28 -4.47
N PHE A 106 -1.53 -4.99 -3.94
CA PHE A 106 -1.87 -4.93 -2.52
C PHE A 106 -1.29 -6.15 -1.82
N LEU A 107 -0.44 -5.89 -0.83
CA LEU A 107 0.40 -6.87 -0.15
C LEU A 107 -0.17 -7.27 1.21
N PRO A 108 -0.12 -8.53 1.59
CA PRO A 108 -0.29 -8.95 2.99
C PRO A 108 1.06 -8.91 3.72
N ASP A 109 1.03 -8.91 5.07
CA ASP A 109 2.15 -9.27 5.94
C ASP A 109 3.31 -8.27 6.01
N GLU A 110 3.08 -6.99 5.66
CA GLU A 110 4.11 -5.97 5.76
C GLU A 110 4.51 -5.77 7.23
N GLU A 111 3.55 -5.53 8.08
CA GLU A 111 3.67 -5.23 9.52
C GLU A 111 4.27 -6.39 10.34
N ALA A 112 4.23 -7.60 9.80
CA ALA A 112 4.79 -8.79 10.43
C ALA A 112 6.16 -9.21 9.83
N GLY A 113 6.77 -8.34 9.01
CA GLY A 113 8.11 -8.53 8.44
C GLY A 113 8.15 -9.09 7.03
N SER A 114 7.05 -9.04 6.30
CA SER A 114 6.94 -9.31 4.86
C SER A 114 7.32 -10.73 4.39
N LEU A 115 7.53 -11.67 5.31
CA LEU A 115 7.94 -13.05 4.95
C LEU A 115 6.91 -13.76 4.07
N HIS A 116 5.62 -13.47 4.31
CA HIS A 116 4.48 -14.00 3.57
C HIS A 116 3.87 -12.98 2.60
N GLY A 117 4.53 -11.85 2.41
CA GLY A 117 4.13 -10.75 1.53
C GLY A 117 5.17 -10.49 0.45
N SER A 118 5.79 -9.32 0.48
CA SER A 118 6.71 -8.85 -0.56
C SER A 118 7.92 -9.76 -0.78
N ARG A 119 8.50 -10.32 0.29
CA ARG A 119 9.61 -11.26 0.17
C ARG A 119 9.21 -12.54 -0.57
N TRP A 120 8.06 -13.12 -0.20
CA TRP A 120 7.56 -14.31 -0.88
C TRP A 120 7.34 -14.07 -2.38
N LEU A 121 6.77 -12.90 -2.73
CA LEU A 121 6.57 -12.52 -4.13
C LEU A 121 7.89 -12.37 -4.88
N ALA A 122 8.89 -11.74 -4.28
CA ALA A 122 10.21 -11.58 -4.86
C ALA A 122 10.93 -12.92 -5.10
N GLU A 123 10.62 -13.94 -4.30
CA GLU A 123 11.20 -15.28 -4.43
C GLU A 123 10.39 -16.19 -5.39
N ASN A 124 9.07 -15.98 -5.54
CA ASN A 124 8.17 -16.93 -6.21
C ASN A 124 7.37 -16.36 -7.40
N ARG A 125 7.19 -15.04 -7.50
CA ARG A 125 6.33 -14.40 -8.49
C ARG A 125 7.00 -13.17 -9.15
N LEU A 126 8.25 -13.33 -9.57
CA LEU A 126 8.95 -12.28 -10.33
C LEU A 126 8.24 -11.89 -11.63
N ASP A 127 7.40 -12.76 -12.18
CA ASP A 127 6.55 -12.50 -13.32
C ASP A 127 5.66 -11.26 -13.12
N MET A 128 5.16 -11.03 -11.90
CA MET A 128 4.34 -9.86 -11.57
C MET A 128 5.07 -8.52 -11.73
N PHE A 129 6.39 -8.53 -11.63
CA PHE A 129 7.25 -7.35 -11.71
C PHE A 129 7.89 -7.15 -13.08
N ALA A 130 7.51 -7.95 -14.08
CA ALA A 130 8.09 -7.85 -15.42
C ALA A 130 8.01 -6.43 -15.98
N GLY A 131 9.17 -5.87 -16.38
CA GLY A 131 9.28 -4.52 -16.95
C GLY A 131 9.08 -3.36 -16.00
N VAL A 132 8.90 -3.60 -14.69
CA VAL A 132 8.81 -2.53 -13.68
C VAL A 132 10.16 -1.84 -13.55
N THR A 133 10.18 -0.52 -13.68
CA THR A 133 11.39 0.32 -13.57
C THR A 133 11.32 1.30 -12.39
N GLU A 134 10.12 1.58 -11.89
CA GLU A 134 9.89 2.50 -10.79
C GLU A 134 8.73 2.02 -9.93
N ALA A 135 8.75 2.39 -8.66
CA ALA A 135 7.69 2.05 -7.73
C ALA A 135 7.28 3.27 -6.89
N VAL A 136 5.99 3.33 -6.56
CA VAL A 136 5.43 4.25 -5.58
C VAL A 136 4.78 3.39 -4.50
N GLY A 137 5.20 3.60 -3.27
CA GLY A 137 4.73 2.86 -2.11
C GLY A 137 4.45 3.79 -0.94
N GLU A 138 4.44 3.23 0.26
CA GLU A 138 3.97 3.86 1.48
C GLU A 138 4.76 5.10 1.89
N VAL A 139 6.03 5.14 1.63
CA VAL A 139 6.90 6.15 2.23
C VAL A 139 6.93 7.44 1.42
N GLY A 140 6.71 8.53 2.11
CA GLY A 140 6.47 9.85 1.54
C GLY A 140 4.99 10.22 1.69
N GLY A 141 4.50 11.10 0.87
CA GLY A 141 3.07 11.46 0.87
C GLY A 141 2.63 12.38 2.00
N PHE A 142 3.54 12.81 2.86
CA PHE A 142 3.29 13.88 3.82
C PHE A 142 3.95 15.19 3.40
N SER A 143 3.45 16.27 3.94
CA SER A 143 4.02 17.60 3.72
C SER A 143 4.28 18.28 5.05
N VAL A 144 5.28 19.14 5.08
CA VAL A 144 5.65 19.92 6.26
C VAL A 144 5.47 21.41 5.96
N THR A 145 4.59 22.06 6.69
CA THR A 145 4.47 23.51 6.66
C THR A 145 5.58 24.11 7.50
N VAL A 146 6.53 24.78 6.85
CA VAL A 146 7.65 25.43 7.53
C VAL A 146 7.25 26.83 8.00
N ARG A 147 6.44 27.51 7.19
CA ARG A 147 5.81 28.81 7.47
C ARG A 147 4.63 28.98 6.49
N ASP A 148 3.83 30.00 6.67
CA ASP A 148 2.56 30.19 5.95
C ASP A 148 2.70 30.17 4.42
N ASP A 149 3.84 30.59 3.88
CA ASP A 149 4.14 30.68 2.45
C ASP A 149 5.03 29.52 1.96
N LEU A 150 5.46 28.61 2.83
CA LEU A 150 6.39 27.53 2.47
C LEU A 150 5.93 26.18 3.00
N ARG A 151 5.55 25.32 2.07
CA ARG A 151 5.22 23.91 2.33
C ARG A 151 6.20 23.00 1.59
N LEU A 152 6.84 22.12 2.31
CA LEU A 152 7.75 21.10 1.77
C LEU A 152 7.03 19.79 1.55
N TYR A 153 7.38 19.11 0.47
CA TYR A 153 6.93 17.76 0.11
C TYR A 153 8.15 16.85 0.08
N PRO A 154 8.52 16.22 1.20
CA PRO A 154 9.67 15.32 1.26
C PRO A 154 9.49 14.12 0.35
N ILE A 155 10.57 13.76 -0.35
CA ILE A 155 10.65 12.55 -1.16
C ILE A 155 11.71 11.67 -0.52
N GLN A 156 11.32 10.46 -0.13
CA GLN A 156 12.27 9.48 0.37
C GLN A 156 13.06 8.89 -0.80
N THR A 157 14.39 8.90 -0.68
CA THR A 157 15.29 8.38 -1.72
C THR A 157 16.03 7.12 -1.29
N ALA A 158 15.96 6.76 -0.01
CA ALA A 158 16.59 5.57 0.55
C ALA A 158 15.93 5.21 1.87
N GLU A 159 16.06 3.96 2.28
CA GLU A 159 15.54 3.46 3.54
C GLU A 159 16.63 2.80 4.39
N LYS A 160 16.45 2.86 5.71
CA LYS A 160 17.36 2.23 6.66
C LYS A 160 16.94 0.80 6.95
N GLY A 161 17.90 -0.09 7.12
CA GLY A 161 17.63 -1.43 7.64
C GLY A 161 17.13 -1.37 9.09
N ILE A 162 16.07 -2.12 9.38
CA ILE A 162 15.49 -2.22 10.73
C ILE A 162 16.22 -3.27 11.55
N ARG A 163 16.53 -2.93 12.82
CA ARG A 163 17.02 -3.86 13.83
C ARG A 163 16.23 -3.69 15.11
N TRP A 164 15.50 -4.70 15.49
CA TRP A 164 14.82 -4.76 16.77
C TRP A 164 15.81 -5.19 17.86
N LEU A 165 15.94 -4.38 18.93
CA LEU A 165 16.80 -4.65 20.06
C LEU A 165 15.98 -4.63 21.36
N ARG A 166 16.22 -5.60 22.23
CA ARG A 166 15.68 -5.61 23.59
C ARG A 166 16.79 -5.38 24.60
N LEU A 167 16.78 -4.25 25.28
CA LEU A 167 17.68 -3.94 26.37
C LEU A 167 17.04 -4.34 27.70
N ARG A 168 17.78 -5.06 28.54
CA ARG A 168 17.38 -5.36 29.91
C ARG A 168 18.40 -4.77 30.86
N ALA A 169 17.96 -3.84 31.70
CA ALA A 169 18.72 -3.38 32.87
C ALA A 169 18.16 -4.05 34.12
N ARG A 170 19.06 -4.58 34.98
CA ARG A 170 18.70 -5.08 36.31
C ARG A 170 19.38 -4.17 37.31
N GLY A 171 18.60 -3.52 38.18
CA GLY A 171 19.09 -2.82 39.35
C GLY A 171 19.57 -3.81 40.45
N ARG A 172 20.43 -3.35 41.33
CA ARG A 172 20.74 -4.03 42.57
C ARG A 172 19.75 -3.66 43.66
#